data_f6d2147391f16a9f10f9f145e9f638f8
#
_entry.id   f6d2147391f16a9f10f9f145e9f638f8
#
_cell.length_a   1.000
_cell.length_b   1.000
_cell.length_c   1.000
_cell.angle_alpha   90.00
_cell.angle_beta   90.00
_cell.angle_gamma   90.00
#
_symmetry.space_group_name_H-M   'P 1'
#
loop_
_entity.id
_entity.type
_entity.pdbx_description
1 polymer ?
#
loop_
_entity_poly.entity_id
_entity_poly.type
_entity_poly.pdbx_seq_one_letter_code
_entity_poly.pdbx_strand_id
1 'polypeptide(L)'
;MRSIIKVLTCVLLALVVFVPIRTSWAHEYTPAEKKMIDAAYRDAHWTTVAAAACIGAYSPENAPEFGYLRDYGWKIVPHKVKKGKLEANFIVAKNKTRRGRDVYIVAFRGSASKSDWTVNLNTDKVPYGGRSLEEFIEYAGHSEKDKTVPMVHKGFNDYVNTVLETMVDTNDDGIDEVLFNEILANTDTRVLLTGHSLGGAV
;
A
#
# COMPACT_ATOMS: atom_id res chain seq x y z
N MET A 1 9.85 63.41 17.02
CA MET A 1 9.51 62.14 17.71
C MET A 1 9.07 61.00 16.79
N ARG A 2 8.19 61.18 15.82
CA ARG A 2 7.77 60.07 14.90
C ARG A 2 8.87 59.50 14.02
N SER A 3 9.86 60.26 13.59
CA SER A 3 10.99 59.79 12.74
C SER A 3 11.99 58.93 13.52
N ILE A 4 12.23 59.24 14.79
CA ILE A 4 13.21 58.50 15.63
C ILE A 4 12.62 57.10 15.94
N ILE A 5 11.32 57.01 16.18
CA ILE A 5 10.64 55.73 16.46
C ILE A 5 10.71 54.81 15.23
N LYS A 6 10.54 55.35 14.01
CA LYS A 6 10.63 54.53 12.77
C LYS A 6 12.04 53.99 12.53
N VAL A 7 13.07 54.80 12.83
CA VAL A 7 14.49 54.37 12.70
C VAL A 7 14.82 53.29 13.74
N LEU A 8 14.33 53.44 14.99
CA LEU A 8 14.54 52.42 16.03
C LEU A 8 13.85 51.10 15.70
N THR A 9 12.62 51.17 15.13
CA THR A 9 11.90 49.98 14.73
C THR A 9 12.57 49.23 13.57
N CYS A 10 13.10 49.97 12.58
CA CYS A 10 13.87 49.37 11.49
C CYS A 10 15.19 48.75 11.95
N VAL A 11 15.90 49.38 12.90
CA VAL A 11 17.14 48.85 13.46
C VAL A 11 16.88 47.61 14.31
N LEU A 12 15.77 47.57 15.08
CA LEU A 12 15.37 46.37 15.83
C LEU A 12 14.94 45.23 14.91
N LEU A 13 14.19 45.51 13.82
CA LEU A 13 13.85 44.51 12.82
C LEU A 13 15.11 43.99 12.07
N ALA A 14 16.06 44.87 11.74
CA ALA A 14 17.30 44.47 11.10
C ALA A 14 18.18 43.62 12.04
N LEU A 15 18.18 43.90 13.34
CA LEU A 15 18.89 43.11 14.34
C LEU A 15 18.26 41.72 14.55
N VAL A 16 16.95 41.60 14.43
CA VAL A 16 16.27 40.30 14.51
C VAL A 16 16.51 39.44 13.25
N VAL A 17 16.70 40.09 12.07
CA VAL A 17 17.00 39.38 10.81
C VAL A 17 18.50 39.00 10.74
N PHE A 18 19.39 39.71 11.47
CA PHE A 18 20.81 39.40 11.54
C PHE A 18 21.26 38.70 12.82
N VAL A 19 20.35 38.23 13.64
CA VAL A 19 20.72 37.12 14.55
C VAL A 19 21.08 35.97 13.62
N PRO A 20 22.37 35.60 13.48
CA PRO A 20 22.63 34.36 12.75
C PRO A 20 21.86 33.33 13.50
N ILE A 21 20.84 32.76 12.82
CA ILE A 21 20.31 31.47 13.21
C ILE A 21 21.57 30.61 13.21
N ARG A 22 22.22 30.52 14.37
CA ARG A 22 23.27 29.53 14.54
C ARG A 22 22.60 28.26 14.19
N THR A 23 22.87 27.82 12.97
CA THR A 23 22.55 26.49 12.51
C THR A 23 22.73 25.60 13.70
N SER A 24 21.65 24.99 14.13
CA SER A 24 21.67 23.98 15.16
C SER A 24 22.95 23.21 14.95
N TRP A 25 23.75 23.10 15.97
CA TRP A 25 24.98 22.31 15.95
C TRP A 25 24.69 21.07 15.19
N ALA A 26 25.25 20.93 13.99
CA ALA A 26 24.97 19.76 13.16
C ALA A 26 25.44 18.58 14.00
N HIS A 27 24.49 17.89 14.62
CA HIS A 27 24.79 16.75 15.44
C HIS A 27 25.43 15.70 14.53
N GLU A 28 26.71 15.43 14.74
CA GLU A 28 27.38 14.37 14.01
C GLU A 28 26.90 13.03 14.58
N TYR A 29 25.97 12.43 13.85
CA TYR A 29 25.45 11.11 14.20
C TYR A 29 26.54 10.05 14.12
N THR A 30 26.64 9.22 15.12
CA THR A 30 27.47 8.02 15.09
C THR A 30 27.01 7.07 13.96
N PRO A 31 27.86 6.14 13.51
CA PRO A 31 27.46 5.15 12.52
C PRO A 31 26.22 4.34 12.92
N ALA A 32 26.06 4.05 14.22
CA ALA A 32 24.89 3.34 14.75
C ALA A 32 23.63 4.18 14.65
N GLU A 33 23.66 5.46 15.05
CA GLU A 33 22.54 6.39 14.93
C GLU A 33 22.17 6.63 13.46
N LYS A 34 23.14 6.80 12.56
CA LYS A 34 22.86 6.89 11.11
C LYS A 34 22.11 5.67 10.60
N LYS A 35 22.53 4.47 11.01
CA LYS A 35 21.84 3.21 10.62
C LYS A 35 20.41 3.16 11.15
N MET A 36 20.17 3.62 12.38
CA MET A 36 18.82 3.68 12.97
C MET A 36 17.94 4.70 12.23
N ILE A 37 18.47 5.90 11.95
CA ILE A 37 17.77 6.96 11.22
C ILE A 37 17.42 6.48 9.81
N ASP A 38 18.36 5.83 9.10
CA ASP A 38 18.11 5.28 7.77
C ASP A 38 17.04 4.18 7.79
N ALA A 39 17.00 3.36 8.84
CA ALA A 39 15.96 2.35 9.00
C ALA A 39 14.60 3.02 9.22
N ALA A 40 14.50 3.94 10.17
CA ALA A 40 13.28 4.67 10.47
C ALA A 40 12.75 5.46 9.25
N TYR A 41 13.65 6.09 8.49
CA TYR A 41 13.29 6.78 7.25
C TYR A 41 12.71 5.81 6.21
N ARG A 42 13.33 4.63 6.02
CA ARG A 42 12.81 3.64 5.08
C ARG A 42 11.43 3.15 5.50
N ASP A 43 11.22 2.88 6.78
CA ASP A 43 9.93 2.41 7.29
C ASP A 43 8.85 3.48 7.12
N ALA A 44 9.16 4.75 7.45
CA ALA A 44 8.26 5.87 7.23
C ALA A 44 7.94 6.07 5.74
N HIS A 45 8.93 5.94 4.86
CA HIS A 45 8.71 6.03 3.41
C HIS A 45 7.76 4.94 2.91
N TRP A 46 7.99 3.68 3.27
CA TRP A 46 7.12 2.58 2.85
C TRP A 46 5.70 2.70 3.43
N THR A 47 5.58 3.16 4.67
CA THR A 47 4.28 3.45 5.29
C THR A 47 3.53 4.53 4.52
N THR A 48 4.19 5.61 4.13
CA THR A 48 3.60 6.69 3.34
C THR A 48 3.16 6.20 1.96
N VAL A 49 3.99 5.44 1.28
CA VAL A 49 3.67 4.84 -0.03
C VAL A 49 2.48 3.89 0.07
N ALA A 50 2.45 3.02 1.09
CA ALA A 50 1.33 2.11 1.35
C ALA A 50 0.03 2.86 1.62
N ALA A 51 0.09 3.90 2.46
CA ALA A 51 -1.07 4.74 2.79
C ALA A 51 -1.61 5.47 1.54
N ALA A 52 -0.74 6.06 0.72
CA ALA A 52 -1.13 6.71 -0.52
C ALA A 52 -1.80 5.73 -1.49
N ALA A 53 -1.27 4.51 -1.63
CA ALA A 53 -1.86 3.47 -2.44
C ALA A 53 -3.24 3.03 -1.92
N CYS A 54 -3.39 2.85 -0.61
CA CYS A 54 -4.67 2.51 0.02
C CYS A 54 -5.74 3.57 -0.21
N ILE A 55 -5.40 4.86 0.00
CA ILE A 55 -6.34 5.97 -0.18
C ILE A 55 -6.72 6.09 -1.65
N GLY A 56 -5.72 6.04 -2.54
CA GLY A 56 -5.93 6.12 -3.97
C GLY A 56 -6.81 5.01 -4.54
N ALA A 57 -6.81 3.82 -3.94
CA ALA A 57 -7.67 2.71 -4.36
C ALA A 57 -9.18 2.99 -4.20
N TYR A 58 -9.58 4.00 -3.40
CA TYR A 58 -10.98 4.40 -3.28
C TYR A 58 -11.50 5.26 -4.44
N SER A 59 -10.63 6.04 -5.08
CA SER A 59 -11.00 6.94 -6.19
C SER A 59 -9.89 6.98 -7.25
N PRO A 60 -9.61 5.87 -7.92
CA PRO A 60 -8.42 5.71 -8.74
C PRO A 60 -8.30 6.70 -9.91
N GLU A 61 -9.41 7.21 -10.41
CA GLU A 61 -9.39 8.15 -11.54
C GLU A 61 -8.94 9.56 -11.14
N ASN A 62 -9.22 9.98 -9.90
CA ASN A 62 -9.04 11.36 -9.44
C ASN A 62 -8.24 11.48 -8.14
N ALA A 63 -7.59 10.41 -7.69
CA ALA A 63 -6.86 10.41 -6.43
C ALA A 63 -5.60 11.29 -6.50
N PRO A 64 -5.51 12.41 -5.76
CA PRO A 64 -4.28 13.20 -5.69
C PRO A 64 -3.09 12.40 -5.14
N GLU A 65 -3.35 11.36 -4.35
CA GLU A 65 -2.36 10.42 -3.84
C GLU A 65 -1.63 9.68 -4.97
N PHE A 66 -2.28 9.45 -6.10
CA PHE A 66 -1.63 8.87 -7.27
C PHE A 66 -0.69 9.87 -7.96
N GLY A 67 -0.94 11.18 -7.84
CA GLY A 67 0.03 12.20 -8.23
C GLY A 67 1.34 12.02 -7.46
N TYR A 68 1.23 11.95 -6.12
CA TYR A 68 2.37 11.67 -5.26
C TYR A 68 3.14 10.40 -5.66
N LEU A 69 2.45 9.28 -5.87
CA LEU A 69 3.10 8.03 -6.26
C LEU A 69 3.77 8.14 -7.65
N ARG A 70 3.12 8.78 -8.62
CA ARG A 70 3.68 8.99 -9.97
C ARG A 70 4.93 9.88 -9.96
N ASP A 71 4.95 10.91 -9.12
CA ASP A 71 6.13 11.79 -8.93
C ASP A 71 7.34 11.01 -8.41
N TYR A 72 7.10 9.92 -7.67
CA TYR A 72 8.13 8.97 -7.23
C TYR A 72 8.38 7.82 -8.22
N GLY A 73 7.84 7.90 -9.44
CA GLY A 73 8.10 6.96 -10.53
C GLY A 73 7.26 5.68 -10.52
N TRP A 74 6.18 5.62 -9.73
CA TRP A 74 5.27 4.49 -9.74
C TRP A 74 4.39 4.50 -11.00
N LYS A 75 4.33 3.36 -11.69
CA LYS A 75 3.29 3.05 -12.67
C LYS A 75 2.13 2.42 -11.92
N ILE A 76 0.90 2.88 -12.15
CA ILE A 76 -0.27 2.47 -11.39
C ILE A 76 -1.35 2.02 -12.37
N VAL A 77 -1.88 0.82 -12.15
CA VAL A 77 -3.02 0.26 -12.88
C VAL A 77 -4.14 -0.01 -11.87
N PRO A 78 -5.27 0.70 -11.96
CA PRO A 78 -6.45 0.41 -11.19
C PRO A 78 -7.26 -0.71 -11.82
N HIS A 79 -7.81 -1.59 -10.98
CA HIS A 79 -8.68 -2.68 -11.38
C HIS A 79 -10.04 -2.57 -10.69
N LYS A 80 -11.08 -2.82 -11.46
CA LYS A 80 -12.45 -2.94 -10.97
C LYS A 80 -13.08 -4.17 -11.57
N VAL A 81 -13.25 -5.20 -10.76
CA VAL A 81 -13.75 -6.50 -11.19
C VAL A 81 -15.07 -6.81 -10.53
N LYS A 82 -15.98 -7.38 -11.30
CA LYS A 82 -17.31 -7.74 -10.83
C LYS A 82 -17.59 -9.21 -11.12
N LYS A 83 -17.85 -10.00 -10.06
CA LYS A 83 -18.20 -11.41 -10.14
C LYS A 83 -19.49 -11.65 -9.38
N GLY A 84 -20.61 -11.73 -10.11
CA GLY A 84 -21.95 -11.80 -9.49
C GLY A 84 -22.27 -10.55 -8.67
N LYS A 85 -22.44 -10.73 -7.36
CA LYS A 85 -22.66 -9.61 -6.41
C LYS A 85 -21.38 -9.03 -5.81
N LEU A 86 -20.27 -9.72 -5.98
CA LEU A 86 -18.98 -9.29 -5.49
C LEU A 86 -18.38 -8.25 -6.45
N GLU A 87 -17.90 -7.15 -5.90
CA GLU A 87 -17.09 -6.16 -6.61
C GLU A 87 -15.75 -6.03 -5.90
N ALA A 88 -14.66 -6.41 -6.57
CA ALA A 88 -13.30 -6.22 -6.10
C ALA A 88 -12.69 -5.00 -6.77
N ASN A 89 -12.18 -4.08 -5.97
CA ASN A 89 -11.47 -2.90 -6.45
C ASN A 89 -10.08 -2.89 -5.79
N PHE A 90 -9.07 -2.85 -6.61
CA PHE A 90 -7.67 -2.84 -6.16
C PHE A 90 -6.80 -2.10 -7.17
N ILE A 91 -5.60 -1.80 -6.77
CA ILE A 91 -4.58 -1.28 -7.67
C ILE A 91 -3.36 -2.18 -7.65
N VAL A 92 -2.70 -2.29 -8.79
CA VAL A 92 -1.34 -2.80 -8.89
C VAL A 92 -0.44 -1.64 -9.30
N ALA A 93 0.62 -1.42 -8.55
CA ALA A 93 1.60 -0.39 -8.86
C ALA A 93 3.00 -0.98 -8.93
N LYS A 94 3.80 -0.57 -9.91
CA LYS A 94 5.16 -1.05 -10.14
C LYS A 94 6.15 0.10 -10.11
N ASN A 95 7.30 -0.15 -9.49
CA ASN A 95 8.46 0.74 -9.50
C ASN A 95 9.76 -0.09 -9.45
N LYS A 96 10.88 0.60 -9.41
CA LYS A 96 12.19 -0.01 -9.17
C LYS A 96 12.81 0.53 -7.90
N THR A 97 13.44 -0.37 -7.14
CA THR A 97 14.30 0.03 -6.03
C THR A 97 15.51 0.80 -6.54
N ARG A 98 16.21 1.53 -5.66
CA ARG A 98 17.50 2.17 -5.99
C ARG A 98 18.56 1.20 -6.58
N ARG A 99 18.42 -0.11 -6.33
CA ARG A 99 19.28 -1.15 -6.87
C ARG A 99 18.75 -1.77 -8.17
N GLY A 100 17.71 -1.19 -8.77
CA GLY A 100 17.13 -1.64 -10.03
C GLY A 100 16.20 -2.85 -9.93
N ARG A 101 15.93 -3.39 -8.72
CA ARG A 101 15.00 -4.51 -8.53
C ARG A 101 13.56 -4.04 -8.66
N ASP A 102 12.73 -4.84 -9.26
CA ASP A 102 11.30 -4.57 -9.35
C ASP A 102 10.65 -4.64 -7.97
N VAL A 103 9.74 -3.72 -7.74
CA VAL A 103 8.93 -3.65 -6.52
C VAL A 103 7.50 -3.34 -6.92
N TYR A 104 6.57 -4.07 -6.33
CA TYR A 104 5.15 -3.94 -6.58
C TYR A 104 4.40 -3.59 -5.31
N ILE A 105 3.29 -2.90 -5.49
CA ILE A 105 2.27 -2.70 -4.47
C ILE A 105 0.97 -3.25 -5.01
N VAL A 106 0.29 -4.07 -4.21
CA VAL A 106 -1.10 -4.43 -4.42
C VAL A 106 -1.90 -3.82 -3.28
N ALA A 107 -2.74 -2.86 -3.58
CA ALA A 107 -3.55 -2.17 -2.57
C ALA A 107 -5.04 -2.47 -2.80
N PHE A 108 -5.65 -3.07 -1.79
CA PHE A 108 -7.05 -3.46 -1.82
C PHE A 108 -7.94 -2.36 -1.25
N ARG A 109 -8.98 -1.99 -1.99
CA ARG A 109 -9.98 -1.05 -1.51
C ARG A 109 -10.84 -1.69 -0.42
N GLY A 110 -11.12 -0.96 0.62
CA GLY A 110 -12.13 -1.33 1.60
C GLY A 110 -13.55 -1.06 1.12
N SER A 111 -14.51 -1.29 2.01
CA SER A 111 -15.93 -1.05 1.71
C SER A 111 -16.19 0.42 1.43
N ALA A 112 -16.73 0.73 0.25
CA ALA A 112 -17.14 2.06 -0.17
C ALA A 112 -18.63 2.13 -0.53
N SER A 113 -19.28 0.99 -0.74
CA SER A 113 -20.67 0.87 -1.14
C SER A 113 -21.46 -0.11 -0.25
N LYS A 114 -22.80 -0.09 -0.35
CA LYS A 114 -23.65 -1.07 0.34
C LYS A 114 -23.40 -2.52 -0.14
N SER A 115 -23.00 -2.70 -1.40
CA SER A 115 -22.65 -4.02 -1.95
C SER A 115 -21.40 -4.59 -1.29
N ASP A 116 -20.42 -3.74 -0.95
CA ASP A 116 -19.20 -4.19 -0.27
C ASP A 116 -19.50 -4.76 1.12
N TRP A 117 -20.50 -4.20 1.80
CA TRP A 117 -20.99 -4.71 3.09
C TRP A 117 -21.60 -6.11 2.98
N THR A 118 -22.15 -6.49 1.82
CA THR A 118 -22.68 -7.83 1.60
C THR A 118 -21.57 -8.89 1.66
N VAL A 119 -20.37 -8.55 1.19
CA VAL A 119 -19.18 -9.40 1.32
C VAL A 119 -18.79 -9.57 2.78
N ASN A 120 -18.79 -8.46 3.54
CA ASN A 120 -18.49 -8.48 4.97
C ASN A 120 -19.52 -9.28 5.80
N LEU A 121 -20.77 -9.31 5.37
CA LEU A 121 -21.86 -10.00 6.06
C LEU A 121 -21.89 -11.50 5.75
N ASN A 122 -21.19 -11.99 4.73
CA ASN A 122 -21.07 -13.42 4.49
C ASN A 122 -20.07 -14.03 5.49
N THR A 123 -20.55 -14.31 6.69
CA THR A 123 -19.74 -14.81 7.81
C THR A 123 -19.47 -16.31 7.73
N ASP A 124 -19.94 -16.99 6.68
CA ASP A 124 -19.58 -18.39 6.41
C ASP A 124 -18.06 -18.53 6.38
N LYS A 125 -17.60 -19.69 6.78
CA LYS A 125 -16.18 -20.03 6.80
C LYS A 125 -15.88 -21.06 5.74
N VAL A 126 -14.72 -20.93 5.14
CA VAL A 126 -14.16 -21.90 4.19
C VAL A 126 -12.78 -22.31 4.66
N PRO A 127 -12.31 -23.51 4.33
CA PRO A 127 -10.94 -23.90 4.62
C PRO A 127 -9.94 -22.89 4.04
N TYR A 128 -8.92 -22.57 4.82
CA TYR A 128 -7.79 -21.78 4.31
C TYR A 128 -7.08 -22.57 3.21
N GLY A 129 -6.76 -21.90 2.10
CA GLY A 129 -6.16 -22.55 0.94
C GLY A 129 -4.72 -23.07 1.14
N GLY A 130 -4.17 -22.90 2.35
CA GLY A 130 -2.84 -23.40 2.67
C GLY A 130 -1.70 -22.49 2.19
N ARG A 131 -0.47 -22.87 2.51
CA ARG A 131 0.78 -22.19 2.12
C ARG A 131 1.51 -22.95 1.02
N SER A 132 1.03 -24.13 0.66
CA SER A 132 1.56 -24.98 -0.39
C SER A 132 0.44 -25.74 -1.10
N LEU A 133 0.76 -26.35 -2.23
CA LEU A 133 -0.19 -27.20 -2.96
C LEU A 133 -0.64 -28.39 -2.11
N GLU A 134 0.24 -28.96 -1.31
CA GLU A 134 -0.06 -30.09 -0.43
C GLU A 134 -1.08 -29.69 0.64
N GLU A 135 -0.85 -28.56 1.32
CA GLU A 135 -1.82 -28.00 2.29
C GLU A 135 -3.16 -27.68 1.62
N PHE A 136 -3.15 -27.13 0.40
CA PHE A 136 -4.37 -26.84 -0.35
C PHE A 136 -5.18 -28.10 -0.61
N ILE A 137 -4.53 -29.18 -1.06
CA ILE A 137 -5.20 -30.47 -1.31
C ILE A 137 -5.73 -31.07 -0.01
N GLU A 138 -4.95 -31.02 1.07
CA GLU A 138 -5.33 -31.50 2.38
C GLU A 138 -6.58 -30.76 2.90
N TYR A 139 -6.61 -29.43 2.80
CA TYR A 139 -7.68 -28.62 3.37
C TYR A 139 -8.94 -28.56 2.50
N ALA A 140 -8.84 -28.76 1.20
CA ALA A 140 -9.96 -28.62 0.26
C ALA A 140 -11.13 -29.58 0.54
N GLY A 141 -10.87 -30.72 1.19
CA GLY A 141 -11.90 -31.70 1.57
C GLY A 141 -12.61 -31.40 2.90
N HIS A 142 -12.19 -30.40 3.65
CA HIS A 142 -12.72 -30.10 4.97
C HIS A 142 -13.95 -29.19 4.90
N SER A 143 -14.81 -29.29 5.90
CA SER A 143 -16.02 -28.47 6.03
C SER A 143 -15.86 -27.44 7.14
N GLU A 144 -16.76 -26.45 7.17
CA GLU A 144 -16.82 -25.42 8.23
C GLU A 144 -16.86 -26.00 9.66
N LYS A 145 -17.39 -27.22 9.82
CA LYS A 145 -17.50 -27.89 11.11
C LYS A 145 -16.20 -28.55 11.57
N ASP A 146 -15.26 -28.71 10.66
CA ASP A 146 -13.97 -29.31 10.98
C ASP A 146 -13.08 -28.27 11.67
N LYS A 147 -12.62 -28.59 12.88
CA LYS A 147 -11.77 -27.73 13.69
C LYS A 147 -10.27 -28.03 13.54
N THR A 148 -9.93 -29.01 12.72
CA THR A 148 -8.54 -29.46 12.51
C THR A 148 -7.77 -28.62 11.50
N VAL A 149 -8.49 -27.89 10.64
CA VAL A 149 -7.88 -27.03 9.62
C VAL A 149 -8.18 -25.54 9.89
N PRO A 150 -7.26 -24.66 9.53
CA PRO A 150 -7.52 -23.23 9.58
C PRO A 150 -8.68 -22.83 8.69
N MET A 151 -9.53 -21.95 9.17
CA MET A 151 -10.71 -21.47 8.45
C MET A 151 -10.61 -19.96 8.26
N VAL A 152 -11.04 -19.49 7.10
CA VAL A 152 -11.11 -18.06 6.74
C VAL A 152 -12.53 -17.65 6.43
N HIS A 153 -12.79 -16.37 6.54
CA HIS A 153 -14.07 -15.77 6.18
C HIS A 153 -14.33 -15.91 4.67
N LYS A 154 -15.44 -16.53 4.30
CA LYS A 154 -15.74 -16.84 2.90
C LYS A 154 -15.74 -15.61 2.01
N GLY A 155 -16.35 -14.50 2.46
CA GLY A 155 -16.39 -13.26 1.68
C GLY A 155 -15.01 -12.70 1.36
N PHE A 156 -14.06 -12.78 2.29
CA PHE A 156 -12.68 -12.35 2.07
C PHE A 156 -11.96 -13.29 1.11
N ASN A 157 -12.14 -14.60 1.28
CA ASN A 157 -11.59 -15.58 0.36
C ASN A 157 -12.08 -15.39 -1.08
N ASP A 158 -13.38 -15.16 -1.25
CA ASP A 158 -13.98 -14.92 -2.57
C ASP A 158 -13.42 -13.63 -3.21
N TYR A 159 -13.17 -12.59 -2.39
CA TYR A 159 -12.54 -11.35 -2.84
C TYR A 159 -11.12 -11.61 -3.36
N VAL A 160 -10.28 -12.29 -2.56
CA VAL A 160 -8.90 -12.61 -2.97
C VAL A 160 -8.88 -13.44 -4.24
N ASN A 161 -9.71 -14.48 -4.33
CA ASN A 161 -9.79 -15.32 -5.52
C ASN A 161 -10.20 -14.52 -6.76
N THR A 162 -11.13 -13.57 -6.63
CA THR A 162 -11.52 -12.68 -7.73
C THR A 162 -10.36 -11.80 -8.19
N VAL A 163 -9.55 -11.28 -7.27
CA VAL A 163 -8.34 -10.51 -7.58
C VAL A 163 -7.31 -11.37 -8.29
N LEU A 164 -7.03 -12.56 -7.77
CA LEU A 164 -6.05 -13.48 -8.39
C LEU A 164 -6.46 -13.90 -9.79
N GLU A 165 -7.74 -14.23 -10.01
CA GLU A 165 -8.25 -14.57 -11.34
C GLU A 165 -8.02 -13.42 -12.33
N THR A 166 -8.19 -12.17 -11.90
CA THR A 166 -7.96 -10.99 -12.73
C THR A 166 -6.48 -10.82 -13.09
N MET A 167 -5.59 -11.06 -12.12
CA MET A 167 -4.14 -10.96 -12.35
C MET A 167 -3.59 -12.06 -13.28
N VAL A 168 -4.35 -13.13 -13.50
CA VAL A 168 -4.00 -14.23 -14.43
C VAL A 168 -4.60 -14.01 -15.82
N ASP A 169 -5.50 -13.05 -15.99
CA ASP A 169 -6.14 -12.81 -17.29
C ASP A 169 -5.12 -12.26 -18.30
N THR A 170 -4.79 -13.12 -19.27
CA THR A 170 -3.74 -12.89 -20.28
C THR A 170 -4.11 -11.87 -21.35
N ASN A 171 -5.29 -11.26 -21.29
CA ASN A 171 -5.74 -10.27 -22.24
C ASN A 171 -5.39 -8.83 -21.85
N ASP A 172 -4.83 -8.66 -20.65
CA ASP A 172 -4.39 -7.37 -20.15
C ASP A 172 -2.86 -7.29 -20.20
N ASP A 173 -2.29 -6.42 -21.03
CA ASP A 173 -0.86 -6.11 -21.08
C ASP A 173 -0.38 -5.34 -19.83
N GLY A 174 -1.08 -5.50 -18.72
CA GLY A 174 -0.87 -4.79 -17.46
C GLY A 174 0.37 -5.23 -16.70
N ILE A 175 0.70 -4.44 -15.68
CA ILE A 175 1.80 -4.74 -14.75
C ILE A 175 1.44 -5.86 -13.77
N ASP A 176 0.18 -6.19 -13.62
CA ASP A 176 -0.36 -7.24 -12.78
C ASP A 176 -0.08 -8.64 -13.33
N GLU A 177 -0.23 -8.86 -14.64
CA GLU A 177 0.18 -10.11 -15.30
C GLU A 177 1.68 -10.37 -15.13
N VAL A 178 2.51 -9.33 -15.32
CA VAL A 178 3.95 -9.43 -15.09
C VAL A 178 4.25 -9.79 -13.64
N LEU A 179 3.57 -9.15 -12.68
CA LEU A 179 3.72 -9.46 -11.25
C LEU A 179 3.38 -10.93 -10.96
N PHE A 180 2.26 -11.43 -11.49
CA PHE A 180 1.84 -12.80 -11.26
C PHE A 180 2.87 -13.80 -11.78
N ASN A 181 3.38 -13.57 -13.00
CA ASN A 181 4.43 -14.38 -13.60
C ASN A 181 5.75 -14.33 -12.80
N GLU A 182 6.13 -13.16 -12.27
CA GLU A 182 7.31 -13.02 -11.42
C GLU A 182 7.16 -13.76 -10.08
N ILE A 183 5.96 -13.76 -9.49
CA ILE A 183 5.66 -14.54 -8.28
C ILE A 183 5.78 -16.04 -8.56
N LEU A 184 5.19 -16.53 -9.64
CA LEU A 184 5.28 -17.94 -10.03
C LEU A 184 6.71 -18.38 -10.31
N ALA A 185 7.51 -17.53 -10.94
CA ALA A 185 8.92 -17.81 -11.23
C ALA A 185 9.83 -17.68 -10.01
N ASN A 186 9.28 -17.33 -8.83
CA ASN A 186 10.04 -17.10 -7.59
C ASN A 186 11.23 -16.15 -7.78
N THR A 187 11.01 -15.05 -8.48
CA THR A 187 12.03 -14.03 -8.72
C THR A 187 12.30 -13.20 -7.46
N ASP A 188 13.44 -12.47 -7.43
CA ASP A 188 13.78 -11.54 -6.31
C ASP A 188 12.91 -10.26 -6.35
N THR A 189 11.65 -10.41 -6.69
CA THR A 189 10.64 -9.36 -6.73
C THR A 189 10.11 -9.08 -5.34
N ARG A 190 9.96 -7.80 -5.01
CA ARG A 190 9.36 -7.38 -3.75
C ARG A 190 7.91 -7.00 -3.96
N VAL A 191 7.03 -7.56 -3.15
CA VAL A 191 5.60 -7.23 -3.16
C VAL A 191 5.22 -6.64 -1.80
N LEU A 192 4.58 -5.48 -1.82
CA LEU A 192 3.94 -4.87 -0.67
C LEU A 192 2.42 -5.04 -0.84
N LEU A 193 1.83 -5.84 0.03
CA LEU A 193 0.38 -5.96 0.13
C LEU A 193 -0.11 -4.93 1.15
N THR A 194 -1.15 -4.20 0.80
CA THR A 194 -1.73 -3.18 1.69
C THR A 194 -3.22 -3.03 1.42
N GLY A 195 -3.96 -2.54 2.40
CA GLY A 195 -5.39 -2.33 2.29
C GLY A 195 -5.94 -1.63 3.52
N HIS A 196 -7.11 -1.03 3.38
CA HIS A 196 -7.81 -0.37 4.46
C HIS A 196 -9.16 -1.04 4.70
N SER A 197 -9.57 -1.18 5.97
CA SER A 197 -10.85 -1.79 6.35
C SER A 197 -10.99 -3.21 5.79
N LEU A 198 -12.03 -3.51 4.99
CA LEU A 198 -12.18 -4.78 4.27
C LEU A 198 -10.91 -5.13 3.48
N GLY A 199 -10.34 -4.18 2.77
CA GLY A 199 -9.11 -4.38 2.00
C GLY A 199 -7.88 -4.74 2.84
N GLY A 200 -7.91 -4.46 4.15
CA GLY A 200 -6.88 -4.90 5.09
C GLY A 200 -7.15 -6.27 5.71
N ALA A 201 -8.34 -6.83 5.49
CA ALA A 201 -8.74 -8.15 5.99
C ALA A 201 -8.61 -9.26 4.92
N VAL A 202 -8.50 -8.90 3.65
CA VAL A 202 -8.20 -9.77 2.50
C VAL A 202 -6.70 -9.83 2.26
#